data_0aa3a542b4ed97a781b9cd76858980ca
#
_entry.id   0aa3a542b4ed97a781b9cd76858980ca
#
_cell.length_a   1.000
_cell.length_b   1.000
_cell.length_c   1.000
_cell.angle_alpha   90.00
_cell.angle_beta   90.00
_cell.angle_gamma   90.00
#
_symmetry.space_group_name_H-M   'P 1'
#
loop_
_entity.id
_entity.type
_entity.pdbx_description
1 polymer ?
#
loop_
_entity_poly.entity_id
_entity_poly.type
_entity_poly.pdbx_seq_one_letter_code
_entity_poly.pdbx_strand_id
1 'polypeptide(L)'
;VQTCALPIFSDPCMQKLEESFNFLKTFSNDKIIYGINTGFGPMAQYRIEDESLSQLQYNIIRSHATGAGQPLPELYVKAAMIARLYTFLQGKSGVHKELALLITEFINRGIIPYVPEHGSVGASGDLVQLAHIALTLIGEGEVFYQGTKRDTASVLAENGLQPFQMHIREGLSVTNGTSVMTGIGIVNLIYARQLMQWAVGASVMMNEIAASYDDFMSEPLNGAKQHEGQQEIARMMRQWVKGSLCVRKRENELYNGKHEEKIFTHKVQPYYSLRCIPQILGPVYDELLNAEKVLINEINSACDNPIVDPDTQNVYHGGNFHGDYVSFEMDKLKIAVTKLTMLAERQINYLFHDRINGILPPFVNMGVLGLNYGLQASQFTATSTTAECQTLSNPMYVHSIPNNNDNQDIVSMGTNSALMAKTVIENAYQVMAILMMGIVQAIDCLDIADRISPRSQQVYKEIRAFFPVFREDTPKYKEIESMMVYLKKGRFQEK
;
A
#
# COMPACT_ATOMS: atom_id res chain seq x y z
N VAL A 1 10.53 -4.07 5.82
CA VAL A 1 9.73 -4.66 6.90
C VAL A 1 10.12 -6.12 7.19
N GLN A 2 10.58 -6.89 6.19
CA GLN A 2 11.04 -8.28 6.40
C GLN A 2 12.49 -8.41 6.90
N THR A 3 13.27 -7.35 6.86
CA THR A 3 14.69 -7.31 7.25
C THR A 3 15.00 -6.11 8.14
N CYS A 4 14.01 -5.54 8.82
CA CYS A 4 14.27 -4.44 9.74
C CYS A 4 15.23 -4.89 10.82
N ALA A 5 16.32 -4.16 10.97
CA ALA A 5 17.03 -4.12 12.24
C ALA A 5 15.97 -3.94 13.34
N LEU A 6 16.09 -4.69 14.42
CA LEU A 6 15.24 -4.59 15.59
C LEU A 6 15.17 -3.11 15.98
N PRO A 7 13.98 -2.53 16.24
CA PRO A 7 13.90 -1.15 16.69
C PRO A 7 14.75 -1.01 17.96
N ILE A 8 15.79 -0.22 17.87
CA ILE A 8 16.65 0.17 18.98
C ILE A 8 16.34 1.64 19.25
N PHE A 9 15.85 1.93 20.43
CA PHE A 9 15.62 3.31 20.84
C PHE A 9 16.93 3.97 21.21
N SER A 10 17.11 5.19 20.74
CA SER A 10 18.18 6.03 21.28
C SER A 10 17.78 6.52 22.68
N ASP A 11 18.77 6.70 23.54
CA ASP A 11 18.57 7.26 24.89
C ASP A 11 17.73 8.56 24.89
N PRO A 12 17.92 9.51 23.94
CA PRO A 12 17.08 10.71 23.86
C PRO A 12 15.59 10.44 23.64
N CYS A 13 15.22 9.39 22.87
CA CYS A 13 13.81 9.04 22.69
C CYS A 13 13.19 8.49 23.97
N MET A 14 13.90 7.65 24.70
CA MET A 14 13.45 7.11 25.97
C MET A 14 13.32 8.20 27.04
N GLN A 15 14.25 9.15 27.05
CA GLN A 15 14.20 10.30 27.95
C GLN A 15 12.94 11.17 27.69
N LYS A 16 12.61 11.47 26.42
CA LYS A 16 11.38 12.22 26.09
C LYS A 16 10.11 11.52 26.58
N LEU A 17 10.04 10.19 26.48
CA LEU A 17 8.91 9.43 27.01
C LEU A 17 8.79 9.60 28.53
N GLU A 18 9.87 9.43 29.27
CA GLU A 18 9.90 9.57 30.73
C GLU A 18 9.55 11.01 31.17
N GLU A 19 10.10 12.01 30.50
CA GLU A 19 9.79 13.43 30.76
C GLU A 19 8.31 13.73 30.56
N SER A 20 7.72 13.27 29.45
CA SER A 20 6.29 13.46 29.15
C SER A 20 5.39 12.77 30.18
N PHE A 21 5.70 11.53 30.55
CA PHE A 21 4.94 10.78 31.57
C PHE A 21 5.02 11.45 32.94
N ASN A 22 6.22 11.80 33.41
CA ASN A 22 6.45 12.43 34.72
C ASN A 22 5.81 13.82 34.79
N PHE A 23 5.89 14.59 33.69
CA PHE A 23 5.21 15.88 33.59
C PHE A 23 3.72 15.70 33.73
N LEU A 24 3.08 14.78 32.95
CA LEU A 24 1.64 14.56 33.04
C LEU A 24 1.22 14.12 34.42
N LYS A 25 1.92 13.22 35.06
CA LYS A 25 1.64 12.73 36.42
C LYS A 25 1.60 13.86 37.44
N THR A 26 2.50 14.82 37.31
CA THR A 26 2.56 15.98 38.22
C THR A 26 1.51 17.04 37.83
N PHE A 27 1.37 17.30 36.54
CA PHE A 27 0.47 18.35 36.02
C PHE A 27 -1.01 18.05 36.26
N SER A 28 -1.38 16.76 36.26
CA SER A 28 -2.79 16.34 36.44
C SER A 28 -3.34 16.51 37.83
N ASN A 29 -2.48 16.73 38.82
CA ASN A 29 -2.93 17.00 40.22
C ASN A 29 -3.83 18.23 40.25
N ASP A 30 -4.99 18.09 40.86
CA ASP A 30 -5.99 19.16 41.07
C ASP A 30 -6.52 19.82 39.78
N LYS A 31 -6.37 19.17 38.63
CA LYS A 31 -6.88 19.67 37.33
C LYS A 31 -7.86 18.65 36.71
N ILE A 32 -8.82 19.19 35.97
CA ILE A 32 -9.71 18.36 35.14
C ILE A 32 -9.10 18.26 33.74
N ILE A 33 -8.75 17.04 33.37
CA ILE A 33 -8.12 16.75 32.06
C ILE A 33 -8.87 15.62 31.39
N TYR A 34 -9.32 15.85 30.15
CA TYR A 34 -10.01 14.85 29.34
C TYR A 34 -9.25 13.53 29.27
N GLY A 35 -9.94 12.43 29.53
CA GLY A 35 -9.40 11.08 29.44
C GLY A 35 -8.41 10.69 30.54
N ILE A 36 -8.23 11.56 31.55
CA ILE A 36 -7.48 11.28 32.79
C ILE A 36 -8.45 11.07 33.94
N ASN A 37 -9.20 12.09 34.28
CA ASN A 37 -10.19 12.08 35.37
C ASN A 37 -11.60 12.46 34.91
N THR A 38 -11.87 12.33 33.63
CA THR A 38 -13.20 12.40 33.00
C THR A 38 -13.50 11.14 32.22
N GLY A 39 -14.76 10.88 31.90
CA GLY A 39 -15.14 9.91 30.89
C GLY A 39 -14.67 10.32 29.48
N PHE A 40 -15.01 9.54 28.45
CA PHE A 40 -14.62 9.74 27.08
C PHE A 40 -15.82 10.14 26.20
N GLY A 41 -15.55 10.88 25.11
CA GLY A 41 -16.56 11.27 24.13
C GLY A 41 -17.77 11.94 24.77
N PRO A 42 -19.01 11.49 24.53
CA PRO A 42 -20.21 12.05 25.16
C PRO A 42 -20.23 11.96 26.70
N MET A 43 -19.39 11.09 27.27
CA MET A 43 -19.27 10.93 28.74
C MET A 43 -18.21 11.85 29.35
N ALA A 44 -17.60 12.76 28.58
CA ALA A 44 -16.55 13.66 29.07
C ALA A 44 -17.00 14.60 30.19
N GLN A 45 -18.32 14.79 30.36
CA GLN A 45 -18.90 15.61 31.44
C GLN A 45 -18.93 14.91 32.80
N TYR A 46 -18.68 13.60 32.84
CA TYR A 46 -18.67 12.84 34.09
C TYR A 46 -17.26 12.79 34.67
N ARG A 47 -17.11 13.30 35.89
CA ARG A 47 -15.88 13.16 36.67
C ARG A 47 -15.73 11.72 37.15
N ILE A 48 -14.52 11.19 37.09
CA ILE A 48 -14.17 9.85 37.58
C ILE A 48 -13.40 10.00 38.90
N GLU A 49 -13.82 9.24 39.90
CA GLU A 49 -13.15 9.20 41.20
C GLU A 49 -11.78 8.54 41.11
N ASP A 50 -10.85 8.96 41.96
CA ASP A 50 -9.42 8.56 41.87
C ASP A 50 -9.21 7.04 41.94
N GLU A 51 -10.03 6.34 42.74
CA GLU A 51 -9.96 4.87 42.87
C GLU A 51 -10.35 4.13 41.58
N SER A 52 -11.06 4.79 40.65
CA SER A 52 -11.57 4.22 39.42
C SER A 52 -10.76 4.59 38.16
N LEU A 53 -9.74 5.45 38.28
CA LEU A 53 -8.96 5.95 37.14
C LEU A 53 -8.26 4.84 36.36
N SER A 54 -7.67 3.87 37.05
CA SER A 54 -7.04 2.70 36.40
C SER A 54 -8.09 1.85 35.68
N GLN A 55 -9.22 1.55 36.34
CA GLN A 55 -10.29 0.77 35.74
C GLN A 55 -10.86 1.45 34.48
N LEU A 56 -10.93 2.78 34.43
CA LEU A 56 -11.34 3.53 33.25
C LEU A 56 -10.45 3.21 32.04
N GLN A 57 -9.12 3.08 32.22
CA GLN A 57 -8.19 2.78 31.14
C GLN A 57 -8.36 1.33 30.60
N TYR A 58 -8.64 0.35 31.47
CA TYR A 58 -8.98 -0.99 31.04
C TYR A 58 -10.36 -1.03 30.34
N ASN A 59 -11.32 -0.27 30.83
CA ASN A 59 -12.67 -0.26 30.27
C ASN A 59 -12.71 0.32 28.85
N ILE A 60 -11.93 1.36 28.52
CA ILE A 60 -11.88 1.87 27.15
C ILE A 60 -11.32 0.80 26.19
N ILE A 61 -10.28 0.07 26.58
CA ILE A 61 -9.71 -1.00 25.76
C ILE A 61 -10.75 -2.09 25.51
N ARG A 62 -11.33 -2.64 26.58
CA ARG A 62 -12.27 -3.77 26.49
C ARG A 62 -13.55 -3.41 25.75
N SER A 63 -14.10 -2.23 26.00
CA SER A 63 -15.36 -1.79 25.37
C SER A 63 -15.20 -1.44 23.89
N HIS A 64 -13.99 -1.10 23.44
CA HIS A 64 -13.71 -0.75 22.04
C HIS A 64 -13.11 -1.91 21.24
N ALA A 65 -12.73 -3.03 21.85
CA ALA A 65 -12.28 -4.23 21.15
C ALA A 65 -13.46 -5.00 20.52
N THR A 66 -14.17 -4.35 19.60
CA THR A 66 -15.43 -4.81 19.00
C THR A 66 -15.37 -4.93 17.48
N GLY A 67 -14.17 -5.02 16.91
CA GLY A 67 -13.96 -5.15 15.49
C GLY A 67 -14.56 -6.42 14.90
N ALA A 68 -14.91 -6.38 13.61
CA ALA A 68 -15.51 -7.47 12.86
C ALA A 68 -14.87 -7.63 11.48
N GLY A 69 -15.21 -8.70 10.76
CA GLY A 69 -14.67 -9.01 9.45
C GLY A 69 -13.45 -9.93 9.50
N GLN A 70 -12.69 -9.97 8.42
CA GLN A 70 -11.48 -10.78 8.35
C GLN A 70 -10.33 -10.12 9.15
N PRO A 71 -9.37 -10.90 9.64
CA PRO A 71 -8.20 -10.32 10.26
C PRO A 71 -7.36 -9.56 9.24
N LEU A 72 -6.82 -8.42 9.66
CA LEU A 72 -5.78 -7.74 8.90
C LEU A 72 -4.56 -8.66 8.75
N PRO A 73 -3.91 -8.72 7.57
CA PRO A 73 -2.67 -9.47 7.42
C PRO A 73 -1.59 -9.00 8.41
N GLU A 74 -0.79 -9.92 8.93
CA GLU A 74 0.23 -9.66 9.96
C GLU A 74 1.16 -8.49 9.64
N LEU A 75 1.54 -8.35 8.37
CA LEU A 75 2.39 -7.24 7.91
C LEU A 75 1.76 -5.86 8.17
N TYR A 76 0.46 -5.74 7.96
CA TYR A 76 -0.28 -4.48 8.15
C TYR A 76 -0.45 -4.15 9.64
N VAL A 77 -0.72 -5.15 10.46
CA VAL A 77 -0.78 -4.98 11.93
C VAL A 77 0.59 -4.60 12.48
N LYS A 78 1.65 -5.25 12.02
CA LYS A 78 3.03 -4.89 12.38
C LYS A 78 3.37 -3.45 12.02
N ALA A 79 2.96 -3.00 10.83
CA ALA A 79 3.14 -1.61 10.40
C ALA A 79 2.34 -0.62 11.27
N ALA A 80 1.12 -0.97 11.67
CA ALA A 80 0.30 -0.19 12.59
C ALA A 80 0.96 -0.07 13.98
N MET A 81 1.50 -1.16 14.51
CA MET A 81 2.25 -1.15 15.78
C MET A 81 3.48 -0.25 15.71
N ILE A 82 4.22 -0.29 14.60
CA ILE A 82 5.37 0.60 14.35
C ILE A 82 4.90 2.06 14.32
N ALA A 83 3.82 2.36 13.60
CA ALA A 83 3.27 3.71 13.54
C ALA A 83 2.82 4.21 14.94
N ARG A 84 2.15 3.34 15.76
CA ARG A 84 1.78 3.70 17.13
C ARG A 84 3.00 3.98 18.00
N LEU A 85 4.04 3.17 17.86
CA LEU A 85 5.29 3.35 18.58
C LEU A 85 5.96 4.70 18.23
N TYR A 86 5.99 5.08 16.95
CA TYR A 86 6.54 6.37 16.52
C TYR A 86 5.77 7.56 17.10
N THR A 87 4.43 7.46 17.24
CA THR A 87 3.63 8.48 17.94
C THR A 87 4.11 8.64 19.39
N PHE A 88 4.35 7.56 20.11
CA PHE A 88 4.84 7.62 21.49
C PHE A 88 6.23 8.25 21.60
N LEU A 89 7.13 7.91 20.65
CA LEU A 89 8.49 8.43 20.62
C LEU A 89 8.58 9.94 20.36
N GLN A 90 7.46 10.59 19.95
CA GLN A 90 7.40 12.06 19.91
C GLN A 90 7.43 12.68 21.34
N GLY A 91 7.19 11.90 22.39
CA GLY A 91 7.18 12.38 23.77
C GLY A 91 6.01 13.30 24.10
N LYS A 92 4.89 13.20 23.38
CA LYS A 92 3.70 14.04 23.54
C LYS A 92 2.44 13.27 23.99
N SER A 93 2.57 11.96 24.26
CA SER A 93 1.46 11.08 24.62
C SER A 93 1.30 10.86 26.12
N GLY A 94 2.30 11.17 26.94
CA GLY A 94 2.26 10.98 28.39
C GLY A 94 2.17 9.51 28.81
N VAL A 95 2.83 8.61 28.08
CA VAL A 95 2.84 7.16 28.35
C VAL A 95 4.16 6.71 29.00
N HIS A 96 4.09 5.66 29.82
CA HIS A 96 5.25 5.06 30.46
C HIS A 96 6.13 4.34 29.44
N LYS A 97 7.46 4.41 29.59
CA LYS A 97 8.41 3.81 28.66
C LYS A 97 8.23 2.29 28.48
N GLU A 98 7.79 1.60 29.54
CA GLU A 98 7.57 0.14 29.49
C GLU A 98 6.49 -0.26 28.50
N LEU A 99 5.49 0.59 28.23
CA LEU A 99 4.50 0.37 27.19
C LEU A 99 5.14 0.34 25.81
N ALA A 100 6.02 1.30 25.51
CA ALA A 100 6.75 1.35 24.25
C ALA A 100 7.72 0.16 24.09
N LEU A 101 8.38 -0.24 25.18
CA LEU A 101 9.24 -1.42 25.21
C LEU A 101 8.46 -2.70 24.96
N LEU A 102 7.28 -2.89 25.55
CA LEU A 102 6.46 -4.07 25.31
C LEU A 102 5.99 -4.16 23.86
N ILE A 103 5.55 -3.04 23.25
CA ILE A 103 5.20 -3.01 21.81
C ILE A 103 6.42 -3.42 20.96
N THR A 104 7.61 -2.98 21.34
CA THR A 104 8.85 -3.35 20.65
C THR A 104 9.12 -4.85 20.76
N GLU A 105 8.94 -5.44 21.94
CA GLU A 105 9.07 -6.90 22.12
C GLU A 105 8.08 -7.68 21.26
N PHE A 106 6.81 -7.23 21.16
CA PHE A 106 5.83 -7.83 20.26
C PHE A 106 6.30 -7.81 18.81
N ILE A 107 6.77 -6.64 18.32
CA ILE A 107 7.27 -6.47 16.96
C ILE A 107 8.47 -7.39 16.69
N ASN A 108 9.43 -7.44 17.63
CA ASN A 108 10.69 -8.18 17.48
C ASN A 108 10.51 -9.70 17.54
N ARG A 109 9.59 -10.16 18.36
CA ARG A 109 9.30 -11.59 18.52
C ARG A 109 8.24 -12.11 17.55
N GLY A 110 7.67 -11.22 16.71
CA GLY A 110 6.60 -11.60 15.78
C GLY A 110 5.31 -12.00 16.49
N ILE A 111 5.01 -11.38 17.63
CA ILE A 111 3.74 -11.52 18.33
C ILE A 111 2.80 -10.48 17.73
N ILE A 112 1.87 -10.90 16.87
CA ILE A 112 1.03 -10.00 16.09
C ILE A 112 -0.41 -10.06 16.59
N PRO A 113 -0.96 -8.96 17.13
CA PRO A 113 -2.35 -8.90 17.59
C PRO A 113 -3.36 -9.32 16.52
N TYR A 114 -4.41 -10.06 16.91
CA TYR A 114 -5.57 -10.29 16.05
C TYR A 114 -6.38 -9.01 15.95
N VAL A 115 -6.37 -8.38 14.79
CA VAL A 115 -7.04 -7.11 14.52
C VAL A 115 -8.00 -7.30 13.35
N PRO A 116 -9.33 -7.21 13.56
CA PRO A 116 -10.32 -7.26 12.49
C PRO A 116 -10.26 -6.01 11.59
N GLU A 117 -10.69 -6.17 10.33
CA GLU A 117 -10.63 -5.11 9.33
C GLU A 117 -11.64 -3.97 9.56
N HIS A 118 -12.82 -4.24 10.16
CA HIS A 118 -13.88 -3.26 10.34
C HIS A 118 -13.96 -2.74 11.78
N GLY A 119 -14.31 -1.46 11.94
CA GLY A 119 -14.58 -0.81 13.22
C GLY A 119 -14.12 0.64 13.31
N SER A 120 -13.05 1.05 12.61
CA SER A 120 -12.60 2.43 12.59
C SER A 120 -13.51 3.30 11.72
N VAL A 121 -13.86 4.48 12.24
CA VAL A 121 -14.54 5.55 11.48
C VAL A 121 -13.60 6.73 11.20
N GLY A 122 -12.41 6.73 11.80
CA GLY A 122 -11.37 7.72 11.57
C GLY A 122 -11.59 9.09 12.21
N ALA A 123 -12.61 9.25 13.06
CA ALA A 123 -12.90 10.53 13.73
C ALA A 123 -12.10 10.71 15.01
N SER A 124 -11.89 9.63 15.77
CA SER A 124 -10.93 9.58 16.90
C SER A 124 -9.76 8.68 16.54
N GLY A 125 -9.41 8.67 15.26
CA GLY A 125 -8.47 7.71 14.68
C GLY A 125 -9.08 6.30 14.62
N ASP A 126 -8.25 5.31 14.85
CA ASP A 126 -8.53 3.88 14.66
C ASP A 126 -8.90 3.19 15.98
N LEU A 127 -9.81 3.77 16.77
CA LEU A 127 -10.15 3.35 18.14
C LEU A 127 -10.32 1.83 18.26
N VAL A 128 -11.15 1.24 17.40
CA VAL A 128 -11.50 -0.19 17.47
C VAL A 128 -10.29 -1.08 17.18
N GLN A 129 -9.59 -0.85 16.10
CA GLN A 129 -8.42 -1.65 15.75
C GLN A 129 -7.28 -1.47 16.74
N LEU A 130 -7.05 -0.25 17.22
CA LEU A 130 -6.06 0.02 18.25
C LEU A 130 -6.44 -0.61 19.60
N ALA A 131 -7.75 -0.71 19.92
CA ALA A 131 -8.21 -1.41 21.10
C ALA A 131 -7.89 -2.92 21.04
N HIS A 132 -7.97 -3.56 19.87
CA HIS A 132 -7.51 -4.94 19.70
C HIS A 132 -5.99 -5.08 19.93
N ILE A 133 -5.18 -4.12 19.49
CA ILE A 133 -3.74 -4.10 19.80
C ILE A 133 -3.55 -3.91 21.31
N ALA A 134 -4.22 -2.93 21.93
CA ALA A 134 -4.12 -2.63 23.35
C ALA A 134 -4.55 -3.83 24.23
N LEU A 135 -5.59 -4.56 23.81
CA LEU A 135 -6.07 -5.75 24.50
C LEU A 135 -4.98 -6.81 24.69
N THR A 136 -4.14 -7.01 23.67
CA THR A 136 -3.04 -7.97 23.77
C THR A 136 -1.91 -7.48 24.65
N LEU A 137 -1.69 -6.17 24.74
CA LEU A 137 -0.67 -5.60 25.64
C LEU A 137 -1.05 -5.79 27.13
N ILE A 138 -2.33 -5.85 27.47
CA ILE A 138 -2.79 -6.19 28.83
C ILE A 138 -2.96 -7.70 29.05
N GLY A 139 -2.52 -8.54 28.11
CA GLY A 139 -2.53 -10.00 28.22
C GLY A 139 -3.87 -10.67 27.89
N GLU A 140 -4.81 -9.93 27.29
CA GLU A 140 -6.13 -10.43 26.88
C GLU A 140 -6.23 -10.60 25.36
N GLY A 141 -7.29 -11.25 24.87
CA GLY A 141 -7.52 -11.46 23.44
C GLY A 141 -6.59 -12.48 22.79
N GLU A 142 -6.38 -12.36 21.49
CA GLU A 142 -5.67 -13.34 20.67
C GLU A 142 -4.55 -12.68 19.84
N VAL A 143 -3.51 -13.45 19.54
CA VAL A 143 -2.38 -13.06 18.68
C VAL A 143 -2.10 -14.14 17.63
N PHE A 144 -1.55 -13.73 16.49
CA PHE A 144 -0.84 -14.64 15.60
C PHE A 144 0.61 -14.77 16.09
N TYR A 145 1.02 -16.00 16.33
CA TYR A 145 2.39 -16.30 16.74
C TYR A 145 2.83 -17.62 16.10
N GLN A 146 3.98 -17.63 15.43
CA GLN A 146 4.50 -18.77 14.69
C GLN A 146 3.49 -19.38 13.70
N GLY A 147 2.77 -18.50 12.98
CA GLY A 147 1.81 -18.88 11.94
C GLY A 147 0.46 -19.40 12.45
N THR A 148 0.19 -19.39 13.75
CA THR A 148 -1.07 -19.85 14.35
C THR A 148 -1.69 -18.78 15.24
N LYS A 149 -3.02 -18.75 15.30
CA LYS A 149 -3.78 -17.88 16.21
C LYS A 149 -3.85 -18.52 17.60
N ARG A 150 -3.40 -17.78 18.63
CA ARG A 150 -3.25 -18.27 20.00
C ARG A 150 -3.74 -17.26 21.03
N ASP A 151 -4.06 -17.73 22.21
CA ASP A 151 -4.34 -16.88 23.38
C ASP A 151 -3.14 -16.04 23.79
N THR A 152 -3.36 -14.74 24.03
CA THR A 152 -2.29 -13.79 24.32
C THR A 152 -1.55 -14.13 25.62
N ALA A 153 -2.27 -14.42 26.71
CA ALA A 153 -1.63 -14.70 28.01
C ALA A 153 -0.66 -15.88 27.92
N SER A 154 -1.05 -16.93 27.17
CA SER A 154 -0.23 -18.10 26.94
C SER A 154 1.06 -17.76 26.17
N VAL A 155 0.96 -16.93 25.13
CA VAL A 155 2.12 -16.52 24.31
C VAL A 155 3.04 -15.61 25.11
N LEU A 156 2.52 -14.69 25.93
CA LEU A 156 3.31 -13.85 26.81
C LEU A 156 4.12 -14.68 27.82
N ALA A 157 3.45 -15.64 28.50
CA ALA A 157 4.10 -16.53 29.45
C ALA A 157 5.24 -17.36 28.81
N GLU A 158 5.00 -17.92 27.61
CA GLU A 158 6.00 -18.67 26.83
C GLU A 158 7.23 -17.82 26.51
N ASN A 159 7.02 -16.52 26.27
CA ASN A 159 8.09 -15.58 25.92
C ASN A 159 8.71 -14.87 27.14
N GLY A 160 8.28 -15.16 28.36
CA GLY A 160 8.75 -14.50 29.57
C GLY A 160 8.37 -13.02 29.65
N LEU A 161 7.31 -12.62 28.95
CA LEU A 161 6.74 -11.27 28.96
C LEU A 161 5.61 -11.19 29.98
N GLN A 162 5.45 -10.02 30.60
CA GLN A 162 4.35 -9.75 31.51
C GLN A 162 3.32 -8.83 30.84
N PRO A 163 2.02 -9.03 31.10
CA PRO A 163 1.00 -8.08 30.71
C PRO A 163 1.30 -6.69 31.30
N PHE A 164 1.08 -5.65 30.49
CA PHE A 164 1.27 -4.28 30.92
C PHE A 164 0.17 -3.85 31.90
N GLN A 165 0.55 -3.18 32.96
CA GLN A 165 -0.40 -2.57 33.89
C GLN A 165 -0.65 -1.11 33.49
N MET A 166 -1.88 -0.80 33.11
CA MET A 166 -2.26 0.54 32.66
C MET A 166 -2.20 1.58 33.76
N HIS A 167 -1.43 2.62 33.52
CA HIS A 167 -1.42 3.84 34.32
C HIS A 167 -2.46 4.85 33.79
N ILE A 168 -2.47 6.06 34.37
CA ILE A 168 -3.35 7.14 33.93
C ILE A 168 -3.18 7.42 32.44
N ARG A 169 -4.29 7.62 31.72
CA ARG A 169 -4.34 7.94 30.29
C ARG A 169 -3.87 6.86 29.31
N GLU A 170 -3.13 5.85 29.72
CA GLU A 170 -2.48 4.94 28.77
C GLU A 170 -3.45 4.11 27.92
N GLY A 171 -4.58 3.70 28.47
CA GLY A 171 -5.64 3.06 27.70
C GLY A 171 -6.13 3.96 26.55
N LEU A 172 -6.38 5.25 26.84
CA LEU A 172 -6.71 6.22 25.79
C LEU A 172 -5.55 6.41 24.81
N SER A 173 -4.32 6.59 25.31
CA SER A 173 -3.16 6.83 24.44
C SER A 173 -2.88 5.69 23.48
N VAL A 174 -3.13 4.43 23.86
CA VAL A 174 -2.94 3.30 22.94
C VAL A 174 -4.04 3.23 21.89
N THR A 175 -5.28 3.59 22.25
CA THR A 175 -6.45 3.42 21.38
C THR A 175 -6.74 4.64 20.48
N ASN A 176 -6.28 5.84 20.82
CA ASN A 176 -6.62 7.09 20.14
C ASN A 176 -5.54 7.52 19.17
N GLY A 177 -5.83 7.56 17.86
CA GLY A 177 -4.91 8.03 16.81
C GLY A 177 -5.01 7.24 15.52
N THR A 178 -4.25 7.68 14.52
CA THR A 178 -4.32 7.29 13.10
C THR A 178 -3.37 6.15 12.70
N SER A 179 -2.83 5.43 13.66
CA SER A 179 -1.70 4.52 13.43
C SER A 179 -2.04 3.31 12.55
N VAL A 180 -3.29 2.80 12.58
CA VAL A 180 -3.68 1.64 11.76
C VAL A 180 -3.82 2.05 10.30
N MET A 181 -4.58 3.11 10.01
CA MET A 181 -4.70 3.61 8.64
C MET A 181 -3.35 4.03 8.07
N THR A 182 -2.46 4.63 8.87
CA THR A 182 -1.10 5.00 8.47
C THR A 182 -0.25 3.77 8.17
N GLY A 183 -0.28 2.76 9.02
CA GLY A 183 0.43 1.50 8.81
C GLY A 183 -0.02 0.78 7.55
N ILE A 184 -1.34 0.70 7.31
CA ILE A 184 -1.91 0.15 6.07
C ILE A 184 -1.43 0.99 4.87
N GLY A 185 -1.51 2.31 4.96
CA GLY A 185 -1.10 3.23 3.91
C GLY A 185 0.36 3.08 3.50
N ILE A 186 1.27 2.91 4.45
CA ILE A 186 2.71 2.70 4.18
C ILE A 186 2.94 1.40 3.41
N VAL A 187 2.30 0.30 3.82
CA VAL A 187 2.43 -0.98 3.11
C VAL A 187 1.83 -0.88 1.70
N ASN A 188 0.68 -0.23 1.56
CA ASN A 188 0.06 0.06 0.27
C ASN A 188 0.99 0.85 -0.66
N LEU A 189 1.63 1.89 -0.16
CA LEU A 189 2.56 2.71 -0.93
C LEU A 189 3.76 1.89 -1.42
N ILE A 190 4.33 1.04 -0.57
CA ILE A 190 5.46 0.17 -0.94
C ILE A 190 5.06 -0.74 -2.11
N TYR A 191 3.92 -1.41 -2.02
CA TYR A 191 3.43 -2.28 -3.10
C TYR A 191 3.06 -1.49 -4.36
N ALA A 192 2.44 -0.33 -4.24
CA ALA A 192 2.11 0.51 -5.38
C ALA A 192 3.37 1.01 -6.13
N ARG A 193 4.45 1.33 -5.42
CA ARG A 193 5.75 1.69 -6.02
C ARG A 193 6.37 0.52 -6.80
N GLN A 194 6.34 -0.68 -6.24
CA GLN A 194 6.82 -1.87 -6.96
C GLN A 194 5.98 -2.13 -8.20
N LEU A 195 4.65 -2.00 -8.09
CA LEU A 195 3.73 -2.15 -9.21
C LEU A 195 3.99 -1.12 -10.32
N MET A 196 4.30 0.14 -9.96
CA MET A 196 4.69 1.18 -10.92
C MET A 196 5.94 0.79 -11.71
N GLN A 197 6.97 0.27 -11.05
CA GLN A 197 8.18 -0.18 -11.72
C GLN A 197 7.90 -1.32 -12.71
N TRP A 198 7.02 -2.26 -12.34
CA TRP A 198 6.56 -3.31 -13.23
C TRP A 198 5.74 -2.78 -14.40
N ALA A 199 4.89 -1.78 -14.18
CA ALA A 199 4.11 -1.17 -15.24
C ALA A 199 5.00 -0.49 -16.29
N VAL A 200 6.07 0.18 -15.87
CA VAL A 200 7.08 0.75 -16.78
C VAL A 200 7.79 -0.37 -17.55
N GLY A 201 8.25 -1.42 -16.86
CA GLY A 201 8.95 -2.54 -17.49
C GLY A 201 8.09 -3.29 -18.49
N ALA A 202 6.87 -3.66 -18.09
CA ALA A 202 5.88 -4.29 -18.97
C ALA A 202 5.61 -3.43 -20.21
N SER A 203 5.43 -2.12 -20.02
CA SER A 203 5.18 -1.17 -21.12
C SER A 203 6.36 -1.07 -22.08
N VAL A 204 7.60 -1.15 -21.62
CA VAL A 204 8.78 -1.20 -22.49
C VAL A 204 8.80 -2.51 -23.26
N MET A 205 8.61 -3.67 -22.60
CA MET A 205 8.55 -4.97 -23.27
C MET A 205 7.41 -5.04 -24.29
N MET A 206 6.26 -4.42 -24.00
CA MET A 206 5.17 -4.25 -24.98
C MET A 206 5.61 -3.48 -26.22
N ASN A 207 6.43 -2.45 -26.06
CA ASN A 207 6.94 -1.66 -27.17
C ASN A 207 8.03 -2.39 -27.98
N GLU A 208 8.80 -3.25 -27.32
CA GLU A 208 9.73 -4.18 -27.99
C GLU A 208 8.98 -5.20 -28.84
N ILE A 209 7.91 -5.82 -28.30
CA ILE A 209 7.03 -6.76 -29.02
C ILE A 209 6.36 -6.07 -30.22
N ALA A 210 5.83 -4.87 -30.03
CA ALA A 210 5.14 -4.10 -31.06
C ALA A 210 6.08 -3.47 -32.09
N ALA A 211 7.40 -3.60 -31.93
CA ALA A 211 8.41 -2.92 -32.73
C ALA A 211 8.09 -1.42 -32.89
N SER A 212 7.76 -0.75 -31.79
CA SER A 212 7.37 0.65 -31.78
C SER A 212 8.53 1.60 -32.08
N TYR A 213 8.23 2.85 -32.45
CA TYR A 213 9.24 3.89 -32.54
C TYR A 213 9.64 4.40 -31.15
N ASP A 214 10.88 4.88 -30.98
CA ASP A 214 11.44 5.32 -29.70
C ASP A 214 11.14 6.80 -29.38
N ASP A 215 10.63 7.57 -30.33
CA ASP A 215 10.40 9.02 -30.19
C ASP A 215 9.45 9.40 -29.07
N PHE A 216 8.43 8.58 -28.75
CA PHE A 216 7.48 8.92 -27.68
C PHE A 216 8.09 8.78 -26.25
N MET A 217 9.21 8.12 -26.08
CA MET A 217 9.98 8.16 -24.81
C MET A 217 11.17 9.11 -24.87
N SER A 218 11.33 9.88 -25.97
CA SER A 218 12.44 10.80 -26.14
C SER A 218 12.42 11.95 -25.15
N GLU A 219 13.61 12.47 -24.83
CA GLU A 219 13.74 13.63 -23.91
C GLU A 219 13.13 14.89 -24.50
N PRO A 220 13.34 15.28 -25.78
CA PRO A 220 12.74 16.47 -26.36
C PRO A 220 11.21 16.47 -26.31
N LEU A 221 10.55 15.34 -26.58
CA LEU A 221 9.10 15.22 -26.53
C LEU A 221 8.58 15.41 -25.11
N ASN A 222 9.15 14.70 -24.14
CA ASN A 222 8.64 14.70 -22.77
C ASN A 222 9.07 15.96 -21.99
N GLY A 223 10.22 16.55 -22.30
CA GLY A 223 10.69 17.80 -21.75
C GLY A 223 9.88 19.04 -22.21
N ALA A 224 9.13 18.93 -23.31
CA ALA A 224 8.21 19.98 -23.74
C ALA A 224 7.00 20.17 -22.80
N LYS A 225 6.73 19.24 -21.90
CA LYS A 225 5.73 19.35 -20.82
C LYS A 225 6.42 19.42 -19.46
N GLN A 226 5.92 20.31 -18.59
CA GLN A 226 6.54 20.60 -17.29
C GLN A 226 6.14 19.65 -16.16
N HIS A 227 5.62 18.45 -16.49
CA HIS A 227 5.24 17.43 -15.49
C HIS A 227 6.42 16.50 -15.19
N GLU A 228 6.92 16.57 -13.96
CA GLU A 228 8.10 15.82 -13.52
C GLU A 228 7.90 14.31 -13.63
N GLY A 229 6.75 13.81 -13.21
CA GLY A 229 6.43 12.37 -13.30
C GLY A 229 6.41 11.88 -14.76
N GLN A 230 5.90 12.66 -15.71
CA GLN A 230 5.95 12.29 -17.12
C GLN A 230 7.39 12.16 -17.62
N GLN A 231 8.25 13.12 -17.28
CA GLN A 231 9.66 13.15 -17.67
C GLN A 231 10.41 11.96 -17.05
N GLU A 232 10.12 11.68 -15.77
CA GLU A 232 10.74 10.56 -15.05
C GLU A 232 10.33 9.20 -15.63
N ILE A 233 9.05 8.97 -15.92
CA ILE A 233 8.61 7.73 -16.57
C ILE A 233 9.31 7.57 -17.93
N ALA A 234 9.38 8.63 -18.74
CA ALA A 234 10.10 8.58 -20.02
C ALA A 234 11.60 8.26 -19.83
N ARG A 235 12.24 8.82 -18.79
CA ARG A 235 13.63 8.53 -18.43
C ARG A 235 13.79 7.04 -18.05
N MET A 236 12.93 6.50 -17.21
CA MET A 236 12.93 5.09 -16.82
C MET A 236 12.76 4.18 -18.04
N MET A 237 11.85 4.52 -18.95
CA MET A 237 11.65 3.76 -20.20
C MET A 237 12.91 3.76 -21.08
N ARG A 238 13.55 4.93 -21.28
CA ARG A 238 14.82 5.03 -22.05
C ARG A 238 15.94 4.19 -21.42
N GLN A 239 16.03 4.16 -20.09
CA GLN A 239 17.01 3.33 -19.38
C GLN A 239 16.74 1.84 -19.57
N TRP A 240 15.48 1.44 -19.53
CA TRP A 240 15.08 0.03 -19.66
C TRP A 240 15.31 -0.49 -21.08
N VAL A 241 14.93 0.28 -22.10
CA VAL A 241 14.99 -0.13 -23.51
C VAL A 241 16.42 -0.10 -24.08
N LYS A 242 17.38 0.43 -23.36
CA LYS A 242 18.77 0.56 -23.81
C LYS A 242 19.35 -0.79 -24.25
N GLY A 243 19.85 -0.83 -25.49
CA GLY A 243 20.41 -2.04 -26.12
C GLY A 243 19.37 -2.95 -26.80
N SER A 244 18.10 -2.54 -26.85
CA SER A 244 17.08 -3.26 -27.62
C SER A 244 17.32 -3.14 -29.12
N LEU A 245 17.17 -4.25 -29.85
CA LEU A 245 17.16 -4.31 -31.30
C LEU A 245 15.76 -4.38 -31.90
N CYS A 246 14.72 -4.31 -31.05
CA CYS A 246 13.32 -4.40 -31.44
C CYS A 246 12.68 -3.04 -31.70
N VAL A 247 13.15 -1.99 -31.00
CA VAL A 247 12.58 -0.64 -31.11
C VAL A 247 13.15 0.07 -32.34
N ARG A 248 12.27 0.73 -33.10
CA ARG A 248 12.59 1.35 -34.40
C ARG A 248 12.85 2.86 -34.25
N LYS A 249 13.54 3.43 -35.23
CA LYS A 249 13.80 4.87 -35.35
C LYS A 249 13.12 5.44 -36.60
N ARG A 250 12.39 6.53 -36.45
CA ARG A 250 11.70 7.16 -37.60
C ARG A 250 12.67 7.65 -38.67
N GLU A 251 13.85 8.11 -38.27
CA GLU A 251 14.89 8.56 -39.18
C GLU A 251 15.27 7.47 -40.19
N ASN A 252 15.25 6.20 -39.76
CA ASN A 252 15.63 5.09 -40.59
C ASN A 252 14.54 4.61 -41.56
N GLU A 253 13.25 4.91 -41.22
CA GLU A 253 12.13 4.32 -41.97
C GLU A 253 11.19 5.38 -42.59
N LEU A 254 10.95 6.51 -41.92
CA LEU A 254 9.96 7.50 -42.36
C LEU A 254 10.59 8.83 -42.80
N TYR A 255 11.84 9.11 -42.42
CA TYR A 255 12.52 10.37 -42.75
C TYR A 255 13.69 10.18 -43.72
N ASN A 256 13.82 8.99 -44.29
CA ASN A 256 14.96 8.58 -45.14
C ASN A 256 14.77 8.84 -46.62
N GLY A 257 13.74 9.60 -47.02
CA GLY A 257 13.50 9.92 -48.41
C GLY A 257 12.03 10.22 -48.70
N LYS A 258 11.68 10.26 -50.01
CA LYS A 258 10.32 10.47 -50.46
C LYS A 258 9.55 9.15 -50.50
N HIS A 259 8.45 9.05 -49.80
CA HIS A 259 7.55 7.92 -49.81
C HIS A 259 6.45 8.12 -50.85
N GLU A 260 6.20 7.15 -51.73
CA GLU A 260 5.17 7.21 -52.76
C GLU A 260 3.90 6.42 -52.37
N GLU A 261 3.95 5.65 -51.29
CA GLU A 261 2.83 4.85 -50.81
C GLU A 261 1.70 5.75 -50.28
N LYS A 262 0.48 5.49 -50.75
CA LYS A 262 -0.73 6.18 -50.25
C LYS A 262 -1.21 5.60 -48.95
N ILE A 263 -0.89 4.34 -48.64
CA ILE A 263 -1.29 3.61 -47.46
C ILE A 263 -0.07 2.88 -46.93
N PHE A 264 0.36 3.23 -45.73
CA PHE A 264 1.49 2.57 -45.08
C PHE A 264 1.06 1.21 -44.50
N THR A 265 1.87 0.20 -44.69
CA THR A 265 1.66 -1.16 -44.18
C THR A 265 1.83 -1.20 -42.64
N HIS A 266 2.72 -0.36 -42.11
CA HIS A 266 2.94 -0.24 -40.68
C HIS A 266 2.31 1.04 -40.11
N LYS A 267 1.80 0.96 -38.88
CA LYS A 267 1.21 2.13 -38.22
C LYS A 267 2.25 3.23 -38.01
N VAL A 268 2.03 4.39 -38.56
CA VAL A 268 2.86 5.59 -38.34
C VAL A 268 2.81 6.02 -36.87
N GLN A 269 1.67 5.80 -36.22
CA GLN A 269 1.51 6.03 -34.77
C GLN A 269 0.90 4.79 -34.10
N PRO A 270 1.57 4.22 -33.08
CA PRO A 270 1.03 3.12 -32.27
C PRO A 270 -0.22 3.54 -31.50
N TYR A 271 -0.94 2.59 -30.90
CA TYR A 271 -2.05 2.84 -29.99
C TYR A 271 -1.61 3.65 -28.76
N TYR A 272 -2.52 4.34 -28.10
CA TYR A 272 -2.23 5.15 -26.90
C TYR A 272 -1.68 4.32 -25.76
N SER A 273 -2.12 3.08 -25.59
CA SER A 273 -1.58 2.14 -24.59
C SER A 273 -0.12 1.73 -24.82
N LEU A 274 0.47 2.09 -25.98
CA LEU A 274 1.87 1.89 -26.32
C LEU A 274 2.66 3.20 -26.33
N ARG A 275 2.11 4.30 -26.85
CA ARG A 275 2.83 5.57 -27.05
C ARG A 275 2.58 6.64 -25.98
N CYS A 276 1.43 6.59 -25.25
CA CYS A 276 1.10 7.59 -24.25
C CYS A 276 1.45 7.15 -22.82
N ILE A 277 2.37 6.20 -22.66
CA ILE A 277 2.76 5.64 -21.35
C ILE A 277 3.29 6.72 -20.41
N PRO A 278 4.23 7.63 -20.82
CA PRO A 278 4.69 8.68 -19.94
C PRO A 278 3.56 9.60 -19.45
N GLN A 279 2.58 9.90 -20.31
CA GLN A 279 1.44 10.76 -19.97
C GLN A 279 0.39 10.05 -19.08
N ILE A 280 0.32 8.72 -19.13
CA ILE A 280 -0.61 7.91 -18.32
C ILE A 280 0.00 7.58 -16.95
N LEU A 281 1.26 7.15 -16.91
CA LEU A 281 1.94 6.75 -15.68
C LEU A 281 2.56 7.93 -14.93
N GLY A 282 2.85 9.05 -15.59
CA GLY A 282 3.40 10.24 -14.94
C GLY A 282 2.55 10.73 -13.76
N PRO A 283 1.25 10.99 -13.93
CA PRO A 283 0.39 11.38 -12.81
C PRO A 283 0.32 10.35 -11.69
N VAL A 284 0.43 9.05 -12.01
CA VAL A 284 0.49 7.99 -10.98
C VAL A 284 1.79 8.07 -10.20
N TYR A 285 2.92 8.34 -10.89
CA TYR A 285 4.21 8.53 -10.25
C TYR A 285 4.22 9.74 -9.31
N ASP A 286 3.70 10.87 -9.76
CA ASP A 286 3.59 12.10 -8.94
C ASP A 286 2.72 11.85 -7.70
N GLU A 287 1.64 11.07 -7.83
CA GLU A 287 0.78 10.70 -6.70
C GLU A 287 1.49 9.79 -5.70
N LEU A 288 2.34 8.86 -6.15
CA LEU A 288 3.15 8.04 -5.24
C LEU A 288 4.11 8.88 -4.38
N LEU A 289 4.67 9.97 -4.95
CA LEU A 289 5.52 10.90 -4.20
C LEU A 289 4.69 11.72 -3.18
N ASN A 290 3.49 12.15 -3.56
CA ASN A 290 2.58 12.85 -2.65
C ASN A 290 2.15 11.95 -1.48
N ALA A 291 1.78 10.70 -1.77
CA ALA A 291 1.41 9.72 -0.76
C ALA A 291 2.57 9.46 0.22
N GLU A 292 3.80 9.34 -0.28
CA GLU A 292 4.98 9.21 0.58
C GLU A 292 5.11 10.39 1.53
N LYS A 293 5.04 11.61 1.04
CA LYS A 293 5.15 12.82 1.85
C LYS A 293 4.12 12.87 2.97
N VAL A 294 2.86 12.56 2.65
CA VAL A 294 1.77 12.57 3.63
C VAL A 294 1.98 11.48 4.69
N LEU A 295 2.30 10.25 4.27
CA LEU A 295 2.50 9.14 5.20
C LEU A 295 3.75 9.31 6.08
N ILE A 296 4.84 9.90 5.55
CA ILE A 296 6.03 10.26 6.34
C ILE A 296 5.66 11.30 7.39
N ASN A 297 4.89 12.33 7.04
CA ASN A 297 4.45 13.32 8.01
C ASN A 297 3.58 12.70 9.09
N GLU A 298 2.62 11.85 8.70
CA GLU A 298 1.69 11.23 9.64
C GLU A 298 2.39 10.28 10.62
N ILE A 299 3.29 9.41 10.15
CA ILE A 299 3.98 8.47 11.04
C ILE A 299 4.92 9.19 12.04
N ASN A 300 5.42 10.37 11.69
CA ASN A 300 6.28 11.18 12.55
C ASN A 300 5.50 12.20 13.40
N SER A 301 4.18 12.08 13.47
CA SER A 301 3.31 12.99 14.23
C SER A 301 2.83 12.37 15.53
N ALA A 302 2.51 13.24 16.51
CA ALA A 302 1.72 12.88 17.67
C ALA A 302 0.23 13.02 17.30
N CYS A 303 -0.45 11.89 17.14
CA CYS A 303 -1.80 11.81 16.59
C CYS A 303 -2.85 11.38 17.62
N ASP A 304 -2.68 11.74 18.89
CA ASP A 304 -3.63 11.49 19.97
C ASP A 304 -4.21 12.77 20.57
N ASN A 305 -5.04 12.66 21.60
CA ASN A 305 -5.67 13.76 22.34
C ASN A 305 -5.92 13.34 23.80
N PRO A 306 -5.57 14.19 24.76
CA PRO A 306 -4.87 15.48 24.62
C PRO A 306 -3.37 15.32 24.30
N ILE A 307 -2.77 16.36 23.75
CA ILE A 307 -1.32 16.45 23.58
C ILE A 307 -0.69 16.91 24.88
N VAL A 308 0.26 16.14 25.38
CA VAL A 308 1.05 16.44 26.59
C VAL A 308 2.31 17.16 26.17
N ASP A 309 2.53 18.38 26.60
CA ASP A 309 3.68 19.17 26.18
C ASP A 309 4.54 19.65 27.38
N PRO A 310 5.59 18.90 27.71
CA PRO A 310 6.54 19.30 28.76
C PRO A 310 7.27 20.61 28.46
N ASP A 311 7.50 20.94 27.18
CA ASP A 311 8.27 22.13 26.79
C ASP A 311 7.51 23.42 27.16
N THR A 312 6.20 23.42 26.91
CA THR A 312 5.32 24.56 27.25
C THR A 312 4.66 24.42 28.64
N GLN A 313 4.96 23.35 29.37
CA GLN A 313 4.38 23.05 30.70
C GLN A 313 2.84 23.04 30.67
N ASN A 314 2.25 22.44 29.61
CA ASN A 314 0.80 22.45 29.42
C ASN A 314 0.29 21.16 28.76
N VAL A 315 -1.04 20.99 28.75
CA VAL A 315 -1.76 19.92 28.06
C VAL A 315 -2.81 20.55 27.14
N TYR A 316 -2.77 20.18 25.88
CA TYR A 316 -3.61 20.79 24.84
C TYR A 316 -4.64 19.78 24.32
N HIS A 317 -5.90 20.21 24.24
CA HIS A 317 -7.00 19.41 23.73
C HIS A 317 -7.28 19.79 22.28
N GLY A 318 -7.41 18.80 21.40
CA GLY A 318 -7.61 19.05 19.97
C GLY A 318 -8.01 17.77 19.21
N GLY A 319 -7.80 17.80 17.91
CA GLY A 319 -8.25 16.76 16.98
C GLY A 319 -7.13 16.08 16.17
N ASN A 320 -5.90 15.98 16.69
CA ASN A 320 -4.78 15.38 15.96
C ASN A 320 -5.00 13.90 15.60
N PHE A 321 -6.00 13.27 16.19
CA PHE A 321 -6.46 11.91 15.87
C PHE A 321 -7.31 11.83 14.60
N HIS A 322 -7.69 12.95 13.98
CA HIS A 322 -8.59 12.93 12.83
C HIS A 322 -7.86 12.47 11.57
N GLY A 323 -8.42 11.46 10.88
CA GLY A 323 -7.71 10.71 9.84
C GLY A 323 -7.81 11.27 8.42
N ASP A 324 -8.23 12.53 8.21
CA ASP A 324 -8.51 13.11 6.89
C ASP A 324 -7.31 13.08 5.94
N TYR A 325 -6.12 13.37 6.43
CA TYR A 325 -4.92 13.34 5.59
C TYR A 325 -4.68 11.97 4.96
N VAL A 326 -4.72 10.91 5.77
CA VAL A 326 -4.49 9.55 5.28
C VAL A 326 -5.66 9.06 4.43
N SER A 327 -6.91 9.38 4.83
CA SER A 327 -8.11 9.01 4.07
C SER A 327 -8.08 9.55 2.65
N PHE A 328 -7.84 10.86 2.51
CA PHE A 328 -7.79 11.52 1.21
C PHE A 328 -6.63 10.97 0.36
N GLU A 329 -5.49 10.74 0.96
CA GLU A 329 -4.31 10.24 0.27
C GLU A 329 -4.52 8.80 -0.24
N MET A 330 -5.16 7.93 0.56
CA MET A 330 -5.45 6.57 0.14
C MET A 330 -6.50 6.51 -0.97
N ASP A 331 -7.44 7.43 -1.00
CA ASP A 331 -8.39 7.55 -2.12
C ASP A 331 -7.69 7.98 -3.42
N LYS A 332 -6.79 8.93 -3.36
CA LYS A 332 -5.98 9.33 -4.53
C LYS A 332 -5.11 8.18 -5.02
N LEU A 333 -4.46 7.47 -4.10
CA LEU A 333 -3.61 6.33 -4.42
C LEU A 333 -4.40 5.21 -5.12
N LYS A 334 -5.59 4.85 -4.63
CA LYS A 334 -6.41 3.81 -5.29
C LYS A 334 -6.88 4.22 -6.68
N ILE A 335 -7.22 5.49 -6.90
CA ILE A 335 -7.58 6.03 -8.23
C ILE A 335 -6.37 5.94 -9.17
N ALA A 336 -5.19 6.33 -8.70
CA ALA A 336 -3.95 6.27 -9.46
C ALA A 336 -3.59 4.82 -9.86
N VAL A 337 -3.66 3.87 -8.94
CA VAL A 337 -3.40 2.45 -9.21
C VAL A 337 -4.46 1.85 -10.13
N THR A 338 -5.72 2.24 -10.01
CA THR A 338 -6.77 1.83 -10.95
C THR A 338 -6.44 2.27 -12.38
N LYS A 339 -5.92 3.50 -12.57
CA LYS A 339 -5.51 3.97 -13.89
C LYS A 339 -4.36 3.16 -14.47
N LEU A 340 -3.38 2.80 -13.65
CA LEU A 340 -2.29 1.89 -14.03
C LEU A 340 -2.85 0.52 -14.44
N THR A 341 -3.79 -0.03 -13.69
CA THR A 341 -4.44 -1.33 -13.97
C THR A 341 -5.19 -1.30 -15.30
N MET A 342 -5.91 -0.20 -15.59
CA MET A 342 -6.58 0.00 -16.88
C MET A 342 -5.58 0.01 -18.05
N LEU A 343 -4.39 0.60 -17.87
CA LEU A 343 -3.34 0.56 -18.89
C LEU A 343 -2.87 -0.88 -19.13
N ALA A 344 -2.60 -1.62 -18.07
CA ALA A 344 -2.17 -3.02 -18.15
C ALA A 344 -3.22 -3.89 -18.87
N GLU A 345 -4.51 -3.71 -18.56
CA GLU A 345 -5.60 -4.41 -19.23
C GLU A 345 -5.68 -4.07 -20.74
N ARG A 346 -5.48 -2.81 -21.13
CA ARG A 346 -5.42 -2.43 -22.55
C ARG A 346 -4.19 -3.02 -23.26
N GLN A 347 -3.09 -3.20 -22.57
CA GLN A 347 -1.89 -3.88 -23.11
C GLN A 347 -2.14 -5.39 -23.27
N ILE A 348 -2.84 -6.05 -22.34
CA ILE A 348 -3.31 -7.44 -22.48
C ILE A 348 -4.19 -7.55 -23.72
N ASN A 349 -5.16 -6.67 -23.87
CA ASN A 349 -6.03 -6.65 -25.05
C ASN A 349 -5.24 -6.50 -26.36
N TYR A 350 -4.21 -5.67 -26.40
CA TYR A 350 -3.35 -5.56 -27.57
C TYR A 350 -2.65 -6.88 -27.91
N LEU A 351 -2.05 -7.54 -26.92
CA LEU A 351 -1.36 -8.82 -27.13
C LEU A 351 -2.30 -9.92 -27.63
N PHE A 352 -3.52 -9.97 -27.13
CA PHE A 352 -4.44 -11.08 -27.34
C PHE A 352 -5.35 -10.90 -28.56
N HIS A 353 -5.32 -9.72 -29.19
CA HIS A 353 -6.18 -9.39 -30.31
C HIS A 353 -5.39 -9.36 -31.63
N ASP A 354 -5.33 -10.50 -32.31
CA ASP A 354 -4.60 -10.72 -33.56
C ASP A 354 -4.87 -9.67 -34.65
N ARG A 355 -6.12 -9.28 -34.83
CA ARG A 355 -6.53 -8.24 -35.82
C ARG A 355 -6.07 -6.84 -35.47
N ILE A 356 -5.81 -6.55 -34.16
CA ILE A 356 -5.30 -5.25 -33.71
C ILE A 356 -3.79 -5.19 -33.82
N ASN A 357 -3.08 -6.22 -33.36
CA ASN A 357 -1.63 -6.24 -33.37
C ASN A 357 -1.06 -6.70 -34.73
N GLY A 358 -1.73 -7.62 -35.42
CA GLY A 358 -1.34 -8.14 -36.74
C GLY A 358 -0.05 -8.96 -36.77
N ILE A 359 0.51 -9.29 -35.60
CA ILE A 359 1.82 -9.96 -35.48
C ILE A 359 1.80 -11.21 -34.59
N LEU A 360 0.76 -11.37 -33.75
CA LEU A 360 0.62 -12.47 -32.81
C LEU A 360 -0.61 -13.30 -33.12
N PRO A 361 -0.61 -14.61 -32.83
CA PRO A 361 -1.83 -15.39 -32.87
C PRO A 361 -2.81 -14.93 -31.78
N PRO A 362 -4.13 -15.13 -31.95
CA PRO A 362 -5.11 -14.76 -30.95
C PRO A 362 -4.77 -15.37 -29.59
N PHE A 363 -4.83 -14.55 -28.52
CA PHE A 363 -4.53 -14.95 -27.15
C PHE A 363 -3.11 -15.52 -26.94
N VAL A 364 -2.15 -15.12 -27.77
CA VAL A 364 -0.77 -15.66 -27.83
C VAL A 364 -0.73 -17.19 -27.84
N ASN A 365 -1.69 -17.79 -28.54
CA ASN A 365 -1.87 -19.24 -28.63
C ASN A 365 -0.84 -19.85 -29.57
N MET A 366 0.08 -20.65 -29.04
CA MET A 366 1.10 -21.38 -29.81
C MET A 366 0.67 -22.82 -30.16
N GLY A 367 -0.52 -23.24 -29.75
CA GLY A 367 -1.11 -24.55 -30.09
C GLY A 367 -1.92 -24.51 -31.38
N VAL A 368 -2.84 -25.46 -31.52
CA VAL A 368 -3.70 -25.57 -32.71
C VAL A 368 -4.90 -24.63 -32.54
N LEU A 369 -5.03 -23.64 -33.42
CA LEU A 369 -6.16 -22.70 -33.37
C LEU A 369 -7.51 -23.42 -33.54
N GLY A 370 -8.45 -23.13 -32.70
CA GLY A 370 -9.76 -23.79 -32.63
C GLY A 370 -9.82 -25.00 -31.71
N LEU A 371 -8.67 -25.63 -31.41
CA LEU A 371 -8.53 -26.69 -30.42
C LEU A 371 -8.01 -26.16 -29.09
N ASN A 372 -6.97 -25.33 -29.14
CA ASN A 372 -6.36 -24.68 -27.98
C ASN A 372 -6.81 -23.22 -27.87
N TYR A 373 -6.89 -22.72 -26.64
CA TYR A 373 -7.40 -21.39 -26.32
C TYR A 373 -6.32 -20.40 -25.84
N GLY A 374 -5.11 -20.89 -25.53
CA GLY A 374 -4.01 -20.06 -25.05
C GLY A 374 -4.34 -19.33 -23.75
N LEU A 375 -4.19 -17.99 -23.72
CA LEU A 375 -4.51 -17.17 -22.55
C LEU A 375 -5.91 -16.49 -22.61
N GLN A 376 -6.84 -16.98 -23.44
CA GLN A 376 -8.16 -16.38 -23.61
C GLN A 376 -8.88 -16.16 -22.28
N ALA A 377 -9.02 -17.20 -21.45
CA ALA A 377 -9.73 -17.08 -20.18
C ALA A 377 -8.99 -16.20 -19.15
N SER A 378 -7.67 -16.07 -19.23
CA SER A 378 -6.91 -15.14 -18.41
C SER A 378 -7.27 -13.68 -18.70
N GLN A 379 -7.68 -13.35 -19.93
CA GLN A 379 -8.22 -12.02 -20.26
C GLN A 379 -9.53 -11.75 -19.51
N PHE A 380 -10.42 -12.74 -19.39
CA PHE A 380 -11.66 -12.57 -18.63
C PHE A 380 -11.37 -12.24 -17.17
N THR A 381 -10.40 -12.92 -16.55
CA THR A 381 -9.94 -12.61 -15.20
C THR A 381 -9.41 -11.17 -15.12
N ALA A 382 -8.52 -10.76 -16.01
CA ALA A 382 -7.97 -9.40 -16.02
C ALA A 382 -9.07 -8.32 -16.18
N THR A 383 -10.05 -8.55 -17.07
CA THR A 383 -11.14 -7.62 -17.33
C THR A 383 -12.07 -7.49 -16.11
N SER A 384 -12.48 -8.63 -15.50
CA SER A 384 -13.38 -8.60 -14.33
C SER A 384 -12.69 -7.94 -13.13
N THR A 385 -11.41 -8.24 -12.89
CA THR A 385 -10.61 -7.64 -11.81
C THR A 385 -10.40 -6.14 -12.03
N THR A 386 -10.18 -5.70 -13.28
CA THR A 386 -10.09 -4.27 -13.61
C THR A 386 -11.41 -3.55 -13.37
N ALA A 387 -12.54 -4.16 -13.70
CA ALA A 387 -13.86 -3.58 -13.43
C ALA A 387 -14.12 -3.41 -11.92
N GLU A 388 -13.66 -4.35 -11.10
CA GLU A 388 -13.72 -4.20 -9.64
C GLU A 388 -12.85 -3.03 -9.16
N CYS A 389 -11.62 -2.86 -9.66
CA CYS A 389 -10.79 -1.69 -9.35
C CYS A 389 -11.51 -0.39 -9.70
N GLN A 390 -12.18 -0.31 -10.85
CA GLN A 390 -12.93 0.87 -11.27
C GLN A 390 -14.10 1.17 -10.30
N THR A 391 -14.79 0.15 -9.81
CA THR A 391 -15.87 0.31 -8.83
C THR A 391 -15.32 0.78 -7.48
N LEU A 392 -14.23 0.18 -7.00
CA LEU A 392 -13.57 0.55 -5.74
C LEU A 392 -12.92 1.94 -5.78
N SER A 393 -12.77 2.55 -6.95
CA SER A 393 -12.21 3.91 -7.10
C SER A 393 -13.16 5.02 -6.63
N ASN A 394 -14.41 4.72 -6.28
CA ASN A 394 -15.29 5.70 -5.64
C ASN A 394 -14.64 6.21 -4.33
N PRO A 395 -14.59 7.54 -4.12
CA PRO A 395 -13.94 8.10 -2.94
C PRO A 395 -14.66 7.69 -1.65
N MET A 396 -13.93 7.13 -0.69
CA MET A 396 -14.42 6.87 0.65
C MET A 396 -14.35 8.12 1.55
N TYR A 397 -13.40 9.00 1.30
CA TYR A 397 -13.13 10.22 2.03
C TYR A 397 -14.35 11.14 2.16
N VAL A 398 -15.23 11.16 1.15
CA VAL A 398 -16.45 12.01 1.16
C VAL A 398 -17.63 11.35 1.89
N HIS A 399 -17.47 10.15 2.45
CA HIS A 399 -18.50 9.49 3.24
C HIS A 399 -18.31 9.82 4.72
N SER A 400 -19.31 10.49 5.29
CA SER A 400 -19.30 10.83 6.70
C SER A 400 -20.66 10.49 7.31
N ILE A 401 -20.65 9.57 8.28
CA ILE A 401 -21.85 9.11 8.98
C ILE A 401 -21.66 9.47 10.47
N PRO A 402 -22.41 10.44 11.01
CA PRO A 402 -22.35 10.81 12.41
C PRO A 402 -22.58 9.61 13.33
N ASN A 403 -21.83 9.55 14.41
CA ASN A 403 -21.94 8.48 15.40
C ASN A 403 -21.53 8.97 16.80
N ASN A 404 -21.50 8.07 17.78
CA ASN A 404 -21.10 8.37 19.16
C ASN A 404 -21.94 9.51 19.77
N ASN A 405 -23.28 9.40 19.64
CA ASN A 405 -24.25 10.44 20.04
C ASN A 405 -23.93 11.82 19.42
N ASP A 406 -23.63 11.83 18.13
CA ASP A 406 -23.24 13.01 17.34
C ASP A 406 -22.01 13.78 17.87
N ASN A 407 -21.28 13.23 18.84
CA ASN A 407 -20.01 13.79 19.27
C ASN A 407 -18.94 13.67 18.14
N GLN A 408 -19.07 12.65 17.31
CA GLN A 408 -18.31 12.46 16.08
C GLN A 408 -19.21 12.75 14.87
N ASP A 409 -19.54 14.02 14.67
CA ASP A 409 -20.49 14.52 13.66
C ASP A 409 -19.89 14.60 12.26
N ILE A 410 -18.57 14.57 12.14
CA ILE A 410 -17.81 14.40 10.89
C ILE A 410 -16.69 13.36 11.08
N VAL A 411 -16.56 12.46 10.13
CA VAL A 411 -15.63 11.32 10.19
C VAL A 411 -14.86 11.17 8.89
N SER A 412 -13.63 10.65 8.96
CA SER A 412 -12.73 10.57 7.80
C SER A 412 -12.79 9.24 7.03
N MET A 413 -13.25 8.15 7.65
CA MET A 413 -13.22 6.78 7.10
C MET A 413 -11.83 6.33 6.60
N GLY A 414 -10.75 6.77 7.28
CA GLY A 414 -9.37 6.59 6.79
C GLY A 414 -8.96 5.13 6.65
N THR A 415 -9.29 4.27 7.61
CA THR A 415 -9.01 2.84 7.52
C THR A 415 -9.78 2.17 6.38
N ASN A 416 -11.05 2.54 6.16
CA ASN A 416 -11.83 2.03 5.03
C ASN A 416 -11.19 2.43 3.69
N SER A 417 -10.78 3.70 3.55
CA SER A 417 -10.07 4.18 2.36
C SER A 417 -8.78 3.39 2.12
N ALA A 418 -7.98 3.17 3.18
CA ALA A 418 -6.74 2.41 3.10
C ALA A 418 -6.95 0.93 2.74
N LEU A 419 -8.01 0.29 3.26
CA LEU A 419 -8.38 -1.08 2.93
C LEU A 419 -8.87 -1.21 1.48
N MET A 420 -9.66 -0.27 0.98
CA MET A 420 -10.05 -0.24 -0.43
C MET A 420 -8.84 -0.07 -1.34
N ALA A 421 -7.88 0.81 -0.97
CA ALA A 421 -6.62 0.96 -1.71
C ALA A 421 -5.81 -0.35 -1.71
N LYS A 422 -5.74 -1.07 -0.57
CA LYS A 422 -5.13 -2.40 -0.47
C LYS A 422 -5.73 -3.36 -1.50
N THR A 423 -7.07 -3.46 -1.54
CA THR A 423 -7.77 -4.35 -2.47
C THR A 423 -7.48 -4.00 -3.93
N VAL A 424 -7.52 -2.71 -4.28
CA VAL A 424 -7.18 -2.24 -5.63
C VAL A 424 -5.75 -2.59 -6.02
N ILE A 425 -4.78 -2.45 -5.09
CA ILE A 425 -3.38 -2.80 -5.34
C ILE A 425 -3.23 -4.32 -5.54
N GLU A 426 -3.89 -5.14 -4.73
CA GLU A 426 -3.86 -6.60 -4.90
C GLU A 426 -4.47 -7.04 -6.22
N ASN A 427 -5.58 -6.46 -6.62
CA ASN A 427 -6.20 -6.67 -7.92
C ASN A 427 -5.29 -6.24 -9.07
N ALA A 428 -4.61 -5.11 -8.93
CA ALA A 428 -3.66 -4.63 -9.93
C ALA A 428 -2.47 -5.60 -10.13
N TYR A 429 -2.01 -6.27 -9.06
CA TYR A 429 -1.00 -7.32 -9.18
C TYR A 429 -1.51 -8.55 -9.96
N GLN A 430 -2.80 -8.91 -9.84
CA GLN A 430 -3.39 -10.00 -10.64
C GLN A 430 -3.37 -9.64 -12.13
N VAL A 431 -3.82 -8.43 -12.48
CA VAL A 431 -3.82 -7.96 -13.87
C VAL A 431 -2.40 -7.84 -14.42
N MET A 432 -1.45 -7.33 -13.63
CA MET A 432 -0.05 -7.24 -14.01
C MET A 432 0.58 -8.63 -14.21
N ALA A 433 0.23 -9.61 -13.39
CA ALA A 433 0.69 -11.00 -13.53
C ALA A 433 0.24 -11.58 -14.87
N ILE A 434 -1.02 -11.39 -15.25
CA ILE A 434 -1.57 -11.84 -16.52
C ILE A 434 -0.89 -11.14 -17.70
N LEU A 435 -0.64 -9.82 -17.60
CA LEU A 435 0.11 -9.07 -18.61
C LEU A 435 1.51 -9.63 -18.79
N MET A 436 2.25 -9.89 -17.71
CA MET A 436 3.62 -10.43 -17.80
C MET A 436 3.64 -11.85 -18.38
N MET A 437 2.65 -12.70 -18.06
CA MET A 437 2.50 -14.01 -18.72
C MET A 437 2.27 -13.86 -20.21
N GLY A 438 1.41 -12.93 -20.62
CA GLY A 438 1.16 -12.62 -22.04
C GLY A 438 2.41 -12.10 -22.76
N ILE A 439 3.16 -11.20 -22.13
CA ILE A 439 4.41 -10.63 -22.67
C ILE A 439 5.45 -11.72 -22.96
N VAL A 440 5.77 -12.56 -21.98
CA VAL A 440 6.80 -13.58 -22.19
C VAL A 440 6.36 -14.62 -23.22
N GLN A 441 5.07 -14.99 -23.28
CA GLN A 441 4.54 -15.88 -24.30
C GLN A 441 4.60 -15.23 -25.70
N ALA A 442 4.33 -13.93 -25.83
CA ALA A 442 4.45 -13.18 -27.07
C ALA A 442 5.91 -13.09 -27.58
N ILE A 443 6.88 -12.96 -26.68
CA ILE A 443 8.30 -12.98 -27.01
C ILE A 443 8.68 -14.31 -27.68
N ASP A 444 8.19 -15.44 -27.15
CA ASP A 444 8.42 -16.75 -27.78
C ASP A 444 7.66 -16.92 -29.10
N CYS A 445 6.42 -16.42 -29.21
CA CYS A 445 5.68 -16.44 -30.47
C CYS A 445 6.43 -15.75 -31.61
N LEU A 446 7.16 -14.67 -31.29
CA LEU A 446 7.89 -13.85 -32.26
C LEU A 446 9.35 -14.24 -32.39
N ASP A 447 9.85 -15.14 -31.55
CA ASP A 447 11.28 -15.57 -31.51
C ASP A 447 12.23 -14.35 -31.40
N ILE A 448 11.99 -13.47 -30.46
CA ILE A 448 12.74 -12.21 -30.29
C ILE A 448 13.49 -12.12 -28.95
N ALA A 449 13.63 -13.22 -28.22
CA ALA A 449 14.21 -13.22 -26.88
C ALA A 449 15.65 -12.69 -26.80
N ASP A 450 16.44 -12.86 -27.87
CA ASP A 450 17.81 -12.36 -28.01
C ASP A 450 17.88 -10.90 -28.51
N ARG A 451 16.78 -10.34 -28.99
CA ARG A 451 16.69 -8.98 -29.58
C ARG A 451 16.14 -7.91 -28.66
N ILE A 452 15.40 -8.31 -27.63
CA ILE A 452 14.91 -7.37 -26.61
C ILE A 452 16.06 -6.83 -25.76
N SER A 453 15.84 -5.75 -25.00
CA SER A 453 16.87 -5.14 -24.18
C SER A 453 17.46 -6.10 -23.14
N PRO A 454 18.71 -5.94 -22.72
CA PRO A 454 19.32 -6.81 -21.69
C PRO A 454 18.50 -6.91 -20.41
N ARG A 455 17.84 -5.82 -20.00
CA ARG A 455 16.94 -5.81 -18.82
C ARG A 455 15.67 -6.63 -19.06
N SER A 456 15.08 -6.51 -20.23
CA SER A 456 13.94 -7.33 -20.66
C SER A 456 14.32 -8.81 -20.79
N GLN A 457 15.52 -9.14 -21.29
CA GLN A 457 16.03 -10.51 -21.35
C GLN A 457 16.20 -11.13 -19.96
N GLN A 458 16.67 -10.35 -18.99
CA GLN A 458 16.80 -10.82 -17.61
C GLN A 458 15.42 -11.16 -17.03
N VAL A 459 14.45 -10.26 -17.14
CA VAL A 459 13.07 -10.49 -16.66
C VAL A 459 12.44 -11.70 -17.37
N TYR A 460 12.60 -11.79 -18.69
CA TYR A 460 12.13 -12.95 -19.47
C TYR A 460 12.70 -14.27 -18.94
N LYS A 461 14.01 -14.36 -18.74
CA LYS A 461 14.68 -15.57 -18.23
C LYS A 461 14.21 -15.93 -16.81
N GLU A 462 14.05 -14.94 -15.94
CA GLU A 462 13.58 -15.17 -14.58
C GLU A 462 12.14 -15.70 -14.54
N ILE A 463 11.25 -15.14 -15.38
CA ILE A 463 9.87 -15.60 -15.47
C ILE A 463 9.81 -17.00 -16.10
N ARG A 464 10.59 -17.28 -17.13
CA ARG A 464 10.63 -18.60 -17.78
C ARG A 464 11.15 -19.71 -16.87
N ALA A 465 11.84 -19.38 -15.80
CA ALA A 465 12.27 -20.37 -14.79
C ALA A 465 11.10 -21.02 -14.02
N PHE A 466 9.96 -20.35 -13.91
CA PHE A 466 8.78 -20.87 -13.20
C PHE A 466 7.50 -20.88 -14.05
N PHE A 467 7.47 -20.17 -15.17
CA PHE A 467 6.39 -20.17 -16.15
C PHE A 467 6.94 -20.61 -17.51
N PRO A 468 6.93 -21.91 -17.82
CA PRO A 468 7.48 -22.43 -19.06
C PRO A 468 6.61 -22.04 -20.27
N VAL A 469 7.24 -22.07 -21.47
CA VAL A 469 6.49 -21.95 -22.73
C VAL A 469 5.46 -23.08 -22.82
N PHE A 470 4.26 -22.74 -23.23
CA PHE A 470 3.20 -23.75 -23.39
C PHE A 470 2.55 -23.66 -24.77
N ARG A 471 2.13 -24.84 -25.28
CA ARG A 471 1.35 -25.03 -26.52
C ARG A 471 0.01 -25.67 -26.23
N GLU A 472 -0.02 -26.59 -25.28
CA GLU A 472 -1.24 -27.24 -24.81
C GLU A 472 -1.85 -26.45 -23.67
N ASP A 473 -3.18 -26.42 -23.62
CA ASP A 473 -3.90 -25.73 -22.57
C ASP A 473 -3.75 -26.44 -21.22
N THR A 474 -3.39 -25.66 -20.20
CA THR A 474 -3.29 -26.13 -18.81
C THR A 474 -3.90 -25.10 -17.88
N PRO A 475 -4.41 -25.49 -16.68
CA PRO A 475 -4.91 -24.53 -15.71
C PRO A 475 -3.84 -23.50 -15.34
N LYS A 476 -4.17 -22.20 -15.42
CA LYS A 476 -3.21 -21.09 -15.24
C LYS A 476 -3.29 -20.39 -13.87
N TYR A 477 -4.19 -20.80 -13.00
CA TYR A 477 -4.39 -20.08 -11.73
C TYR A 477 -3.16 -20.12 -10.81
N LYS A 478 -2.44 -21.26 -10.75
CA LYS A 478 -1.21 -21.39 -9.96
C LYS A 478 -0.05 -20.55 -10.52
N GLU A 479 0.02 -20.45 -11.84
CA GLU A 479 1.02 -19.62 -12.50
C GLU A 479 0.73 -18.13 -12.27
N ILE A 480 -0.55 -17.71 -12.24
CA ILE A 480 -0.93 -16.34 -11.87
C ILE A 480 -0.49 -16.06 -10.42
N GLU A 481 -0.77 -16.95 -9.48
CA GLU A 481 -0.34 -16.82 -8.07
C GLU A 481 1.19 -16.72 -7.96
N SER A 482 1.92 -17.61 -8.64
CA SER A 482 3.38 -17.61 -8.64
C SER A 482 3.95 -16.33 -9.23
N MET A 483 3.34 -15.81 -10.30
CA MET A 483 3.72 -14.54 -10.92
C MET A 483 3.45 -13.37 -9.96
N MET A 484 2.31 -13.33 -9.28
CA MET A 484 2.04 -12.31 -8.27
C MET A 484 3.09 -12.32 -7.14
N VAL A 485 3.47 -13.50 -6.67
CA VAL A 485 4.55 -13.65 -5.67
C VAL A 485 5.88 -13.12 -6.20
N TYR A 486 6.22 -13.43 -7.45
CA TYR A 486 7.43 -12.92 -8.10
C TYR A 486 7.42 -11.39 -8.19
N LEU A 487 6.31 -10.80 -8.65
CA LEU A 487 6.17 -9.34 -8.79
C LEU A 487 6.25 -8.61 -7.43
N LYS A 488 5.73 -9.20 -6.34
CA LYS A 488 5.76 -8.63 -5.00
C LYS A 488 7.13 -8.74 -4.29
N LYS A 489 8.06 -9.56 -4.78
CA LYS A 489 9.40 -9.72 -4.16
C LYS A 489 10.33 -8.52 -4.33
N GLY A 490 9.97 -7.53 -5.15
CA GLY A 490 10.66 -6.25 -5.33
C GLY A 490 12.15 -6.37 -5.63
N ARG A 491 12.56 -6.35 -6.91
CA ARG A 491 13.97 -6.47 -7.33
C ARG A 491 14.55 -5.22 -7.97
N PHE A 492 13.77 -4.17 -8.09
CA PHE A 492 14.24 -2.92 -8.69
C PHE A 492 14.75 -1.98 -7.59
N GLN A 493 15.86 -2.35 -6.93
CA GLN A 493 16.64 -1.35 -6.21
C GLN A 493 17.36 -0.51 -7.26
N GLU A 494 17.03 0.77 -7.32
CA GLU A 494 17.87 1.75 -7.99
C GLU A 494 19.24 1.72 -7.29
N LYS A 495 20.28 1.39 -8.08
CA LYS A 495 21.67 1.64 -7.67
C LYS A 495 22.02 3.08 -7.92
#